data_5f59be569eda28e614602b91641c6a7a
#
_entry.id   5f59be569eda28e614602b91641c6a7a
#
_cell.length_a   1.000
_cell.length_b   1.000
_cell.length_c   1.000
_cell.angle_alpha   90.00
_cell.angle_beta   90.00
_cell.angle_gamma   90.00
#
_symmetry.space_group_name_H-M   'P 1'
#
loop_
_entity.id
_entity.type
_entity.pdbx_description
1 polymer ?
#
loop_
_entity_poly.entity_id
_entity_poly.type
_entity_poly.pdbx_seq_one_letter_code
_entity_poly.pdbx_strand_id
1 'polypeptide(L)'
;MAERGINIVGGCCGTTPEYIAKLENAVKNMHPVKHFSEEHEKKIMFKPIDKSFYKDKSGKKLIAVELAPPVDSDDEKLMDAAHILKKSGVDVLTFPDSPSGRTRADSILMAEKVHKETGMAVMPHICCRDKNAIAMRSQLLGAHLNDINNFLVITGDPIPSMVRQSVKAVFNFDSVGLMNIIKDMNESQFENSPIVYGGAINQTRRNLDVEISRVRKKMDAEIGRAHV
;
A
#
# COMPACT_ATOMS: atom_id res chain seq x y z
N MET A 1 34.11 10.59 7.82
CA MET A 1 32.82 9.95 8.23
C MET A 1 32.26 10.64 9.47
N ALA A 2 32.97 10.75 10.59
CA ALA A 2 32.47 11.45 11.78
C ALA A 2 32.11 12.92 11.51
N GLU A 3 32.90 13.62 10.70
CA GLU A 3 32.62 15.01 10.25
C GLU A 3 31.30 15.17 9.46
N ARG A 4 30.72 14.04 9.00
CA ARG A 4 29.41 14.00 8.29
C ARG A 4 28.26 13.53 9.20
N GLY A 5 28.47 13.55 10.53
CA GLY A 5 27.44 13.19 11.50
C GLY A 5 27.14 11.69 11.65
N ILE A 6 28.03 10.82 11.19
CA ILE A 6 27.89 9.37 11.39
C ILE A 6 28.34 9.03 12.81
N ASN A 7 27.41 8.61 13.65
CA ASN A 7 27.65 8.29 15.07
C ASN A 7 27.68 6.79 15.36
N ILE A 8 27.29 5.97 14.41
CA ILE A 8 27.29 4.50 14.55
C ILE A 8 28.04 3.90 13.36
N VAL A 9 29.04 3.11 13.65
CA VAL A 9 29.79 2.35 12.65
C VAL A 9 29.90 0.91 13.12
N GLY A 10 29.85 -0.02 12.18
CA GLY A 10 29.90 -1.45 12.51
C GLY A 10 30.23 -2.30 11.30
N GLY A 11 30.24 -3.59 11.50
CA GLY A 11 30.41 -4.58 10.45
C GLY A 11 29.09 -5.23 10.04
N CYS A 12 29.13 -5.94 8.91
CA CYS A 12 28.04 -6.76 8.40
C CYS A 12 28.51 -8.20 8.21
N CYS A 13 27.73 -9.02 7.55
CA CYS A 13 28.08 -10.43 7.30
C CYS A 13 29.51 -10.60 6.74
N GLY A 14 30.29 -11.49 7.34
CA GLY A 14 31.71 -11.72 6.99
C GLY A 14 32.71 -10.80 7.70
N THR A 15 32.28 -9.91 8.57
CA THR A 15 33.18 -9.08 9.38
C THR A 15 33.86 -9.93 10.46
N THR A 16 35.18 -9.89 10.55
CA THR A 16 35.97 -10.62 11.55
C THR A 16 36.30 -9.74 12.77
N PRO A 17 36.69 -10.32 13.93
CA PRO A 17 37.13 -9.56 15.11
C PRO A 17 38.26 -8.57 14.78
N GLU A 18 39.22 -8.98 13.94
CA GLU A 18 40.36 -8.14 13.55
C GLU A 18 39.89 -6.90 12.74
N TYR A 19 38.80 -7.06 11.94
CA TYR A 19 38.20 -5.94 11.20
C TYR A 19 37.55 -4.94 12.16
N ILE A 20 36.84 -5.45 13.17
CA ILE A 20 36.23 -4.61 14.21
C ILE A 20 37.30 -3.86 15.02
N ALA A 21 38.39 -4.54 15.38
CA ALA A 21 39.51 -3.88 16.08
C ALA A 21 40.16 -2.75 15.27
N LYS A 22 40.29 -2.92 13.94
CA LYS A 22 40.78 -1.85 13.07
C LYS A 22 39.78 -0.69 12.99
N LEU A 23 38.49 -0.99 12.95
CA LEU A 23 37.43 0.00 12.93
C LEU A 23 37.39 0.79 14.23
N GLU A 24 37.48 0.12 15.39
CA GLU A 24 37.58 0.73 16.72
C GLU A 24 38.77 1.70 16.80
N ASN A 25 39.94 1.28 16.37
CA ASN A 25 41.13 2.14 16.36
C ASN A 25 40.95 3.37 15.44
N ALA A 26 40.28 3.21 14.33
CA ALA A 26 40.02 4.31 13.38
C ALA A 26 39.05 5.37 13.95
N VAL A 27 38.12 4.97 14.81
CA VAL A 27 37.10 5.88 15.38
C VAL A 27 37.38 6.31 16.81
N LYS A 28 38.41 5.75 17.48
CA LYS A 28 38.72 5.94 18.90
C LYS A 28 38.84 7.40 19.34
N ASN A 29 39.27 8.29 18.44
CA ASN A 29 39.48 9.72 18.75
C ASN A 29 38.37 10.59 18.13
N MET A 30 37.30 9.99 17.63
CA MET A 30 36.18 10.73 17.04
C MET A 30 35.13 11.01 18.11
N HIS A 31 34.71 12.26 18.24
CA HIS A 31 33.65 12.64 19.16
C HIS A 31 32.29 12.44 18.50
N PRO A 32 31.34 11.72 19.14
CA PRO A 32 29.99 11.56 18.61
C PRO A 32 29.30 12.92 18.57
N VAL A 33 28.62 13.20 17.46
CA VAL A 33 27.73 14.36 17.37
C VAL A 33 26.53 14.05 18.27
N LYS A 34 26.25 14.93 19.26
CA LYS A 34 25.06 14.80 20.09
C LYS A 34 23.83 15.03 19.22
N HIS A 35 23.12 13.97 18.89
CA HIS A 35 21.75 14.11 18.44
C HIS A 35 20.88 14.35 19.68
N PHE A 36 20.12 15.42 19.65
CA PHE A 36 19.03 15.60 20.61
C PHE A 36 17.99 14.53 20.30
N SER A 37 17.97 13.46 21.06
CA SER A 37 16.79 12.61 21.17
C SER A 37 15.79 13.42 21.98
N GLU A 38 14.81 14.03 21.32
CA GLU A 38 13.60 14.40 22.04
C GLU A 38 12.99 13.10 22.59
N GLU A 39 12.89 13.03 23.90
CA GLU A 39 12.23 11.93 24.58
C GLU A 39 10.77 11.87 24.12
N HIS A 40 10.47 11.00 23.17
CA HIS A 40 9.10 10.66 22.80
C HIS A 40 8.61 9.49 23.66
N GLU A 41 8.60 9.67 24.97
CA GLU A 41 7.75 8.88 25.86
C GLU A 41 6.41 9.62 26.09
N LYS A 42 5.54 9.55 25.12
CA LYS A 42 4.10 9.63 25.35
C LYS A 42 3.45 8.42 24.74
N LYS A 43 3.18 7.39 25.54
CA LYS A 43 2.13 6.43 25.25
C LYS A 43 0.80 7.19 25.25
N ILE A 44 0.50 7.84 24.15
CA ILE A 44 -0.82 8.40 23.92
C ILE A 44 -1.68 7.18 23.56
N MET A 45 -2.62 6.83 24.44
CA MET A 45 -3.68 5.87 24.11
C MET A 45 -4.57 6.54 23.06
N PHE A 46 -4.28 6.29 21.79
CA PHE A 46 -5.12 6.77 20.70
C PHE A 46 -6.36 5.88 20.61
N LYS A 47 -7.54 6.51 20.52
CA LYS A 47 -8.69 5.81 19.94
C LYS A 47 -8.37 5.53 18.47
N PRO A 48 -8.71 4.36 17.92
CA PRO A 48 -8.49 4.06 16.51
C PRO A 48 -9.08 5.17 15.63
N ILE A 49 -8.27 5.69 14.72
CA ILE A 49 -8.68 6.75 13.81
C ILE A 49 -9.27 6.10 12.57
N ASP A 50 -10.58 6.29 12.37
CA ASP A 50 -11.24 5.89 11.13
C ASP A 50 -10.81 6.84 10.00
N LYS A 51 -10.01 6.36 9.06
CA LYS A 51 -9.55 7.05 7.85
C LYS A 51 -10.29 6.59 6.58
N SER A 52 -11.45 5.94 6.72
CA SER A 52 -12.24 5.56 5.56
C SER A 52 -12.68 6.79 4.75
N PHE A 53 -12.56 6.72 3.41
CA PHE A 53 -12.98 7.81 2.52
C PHE A 53 -14.49 8.10 2.57
N TYR A 54 -15.28 7.18 3.09
CA TYR A 54 -16.73 7.29 3.25
C TYR A 54 -17.17 7.68 4.66
N LYS A 55 -16.23 7.93 5.57
CA LYS A 55 -16.54 8.49 6.88
C LYS A 55 -17.36 9.78 6.71
N ASP A 56 -18.36 9.96 7.55
CA ASP A 56 -19.26 11.12 7.53
C ASP A 56 -20.10 11.31 6.23
N LYS A 57 -20.08 10.32 5.33
CA LYS A 57 -20.84 10.32 4.08
C LYS A 57 -22.04 9.36 4.08
N SER A 58 -22.55 9.02 5.27
CA SER A 58 -23.69 8.11 5.41
C SER A 58 -24.93 8.67 4.69
N GLY A 59 -25.60 7.81 3.90
CA GLY A 59 -26.81 8.19 3.14
C GLY A 59 -26.55 8.96 1.84
N LYS A 60 -25.28 9.30 1.52
CA LYS A 60 -24.92 9.93 0.24
C LYS A 60 -24.47 8.90 -0.78
N LYS A 61 -24.79 9.13 -2.05
CA LYS A 61 -24.15 8.41 -3.18
C LYS A 61 -22.73 8.93 -3.32
N LEU A 62 -21.76 8.01 -3.39
CA LEU A 62 -20.35 8.34 -3.56
C LEU A 62 -19.97 8.16 -5.03
N ILE A 63 -19.16 9.06 -5.54
CA ILE A 63 -18.62 9.02 -6.90
C ILE A 63 -17.14 8.61 -6.80
N ALA A 64 -16.84 7.41 -7.30
CA ALA A 64 -15.49 6.92 -7.46
C ALA A 64 -15.11 6.96 -8.94
N VAL A 65 -13.93 7.45 -9.26
CA VAL A 65 -13.42 7.50 -10.64
C VAL A 65 -12.07 6.80 -10.69
N GLU A 66 -11.93 5.89 -11.66
CA GLU A 66 -10.66 5.18 -11.90
C GLU A 66 -9.76 5.99 -12.81
N LEU A 67 -8.52 6.22 -12.37
CA LEU A 67 -7.43 6.79 -13.14
C LEU A 67 -6.33 5.75 -13.33
N ALA A 68 -6.13 5.33 -14.57
CA ALA A 68 -5.06 4.35 -14.86
C ALA A 68 -3.68 4.99 -14.73
N PRO A 69 -2.77 4.43 -13.90
CA PRO A 69 -1.40 4.89 -13.82
C PRO A 69 -0.71 4.90 -15.19
N PRO A 70 0.26 5.81 -15.45
CA PRO A 70 0.93 5.90 -16.74
C PRO A 70 1.74 4.63 -17.08
N VAL A 71 2.01 4.46 -18.37
CA VAL A 71 2.84 3.36 -18.90
C VAL A 71 4.31 3.75 -19.10
N ASP A 72 4.59 5.02 -18.93
CA ASP A 72 5.90 5.66 -19.08
C ASP A 72 6.19 6.59 -17.88
N SER A 73 7.17 7.45 -17.99
CA SER A 73 7.58 8.39 -16.92
C SER A 73 6.83 9.73 -16.93
N ASP A 74 5.81 9.87 -17.77
CA ASP A 74 5.01 11.08 -17.87
C ASP A 74 3.66 10.87 -17.16
N ASP A 75 3.40 11.64 -16.12
CA ASP A 75 2.16 11.61 -15.36
C ASP A 75 1.32 12.89 -15.46
N GLU A 76 1.70 13.85 -16.31
CA GLU A 76 1.03 15.16 -16.45
C GLU A 76 -0.47 15.00 -16.71
N LYS A 77 -0.85 14.15 -17.65
CA LYS A 77 -2.26 13.89 -17.99
C LYS A 77 -3.06 13.30 -16.82
N LEU A 78 -2.42 12.44 -16.01
CA LEU A 78 -3.07 11.86 -14.83
C LEU A 78 -3.28 12.94 -13.78
N MET A 79 -2.28 13.77 -13.53
CA MET A 79 -2.35 14.85 -12.54
C MET A 79 -3.39 15.90 -12.94
N ASP A 80 -3.42 16.31 -14.20
CA ASP A 80 -4.44 17.21 -14.75
C ASP A 80 -5.86 16.65 -14.58
N ALA A 81 -6.06 15.38 -14.91
CA ALA A 81 -7.33 14.69 -14.70
C ALA A 81 -7.74 14.67 -13.23
N ALA A 82 -6.81 14.41 -12.30
CA ALA A 82 -7.08 14.44 -10.88
C ALA A 82 -7.54 15.83 -10.40
N HIS A 83 -6.91 16.89 -10.85
CA HIS A 83 -7.33 18.27 -10.55
C HIS A 83 -8.72 18.61 -11.11
N ILE A 84 -9.04 18.17 -12.33
CA ILE A 84 -10.37 18.36 -12.93
C ILE A 84 -11.44 17.61 -12.13
N LEU A 85 -11.17 16.35 -11.79
CA LEU A 85 -12.11 15.50 -11.04
C LEU A 85 -12.36 16.02 -9.62
N LYS A 86 -11.34 16.57 -8.97
CA LYS A 86 -11.48 17.25 -7.68
C LYS A 86 -12.47 18.43 -7.79
N LYS A 87 -12.32 19.28 -8.80
CA LYS A 87 -13.24 20.42 -9.05
C LYS A 87 -14.65 19.95 -9.39
N SER A 88 -14.80 18.78 -9.99
CA SER A 88 -16.10 18.19 -10.36
C SER A 88 -16.83 17.50 -9.21
N GLY A 89 -16.25 17.47 -8.01
CA GLY A 89 -16.90 16.91 -6.82
C GLY A 89 -16.83 15.39 -6.72
N VAL A 90 -15.84 14.76 -7.34
CA VAL A 90 -15.56 13.33 -7.19
C VAL A 90 -15.09 13.05 -5.75
N ASP A 91 -15.59 11.98 -5.14
CA ASP A 91 -15.34 11.65 -3.74
C ASP A 91 -14.04 10.89 -3.52
N VAL A 92 -13.67 10.00 -4.46
CA VAL A 92 -12.47 9.17 -4.35
C VAL A 92 -11.92 8.82 -5.73
N LEU A 93 -10.60 8.81 -5.86
CA LEU A 93 -9.90 8.34 -7.05
C LEU A 93 -9.33 6.95 -6.81
N THR A 94 -9.52 6.05 -7.77
CA THR A 94 -9.00 4.69 -7.72
C THR A 94 -7.91 4.48 -8.77
N PHE A 95 -6.94 3.63 -8.48
CA PHE A 95 -5.77 3.42 -9.33
C PHE A 95 -5.56 1.92 -9.54
N PRO A 96 -5.79 1.38 -10.74
CA PRO A 96 -5.63 -0.05 -11.01
C PRO A 96 -4.17 -0.50 -10.93
N ASP A 97 -3.94 -1.69 -10.37
CA ASP A 97 -2.63 -2.31 -10.24
C ASP A 97 -2.30 -3.18 -11.46
N SER A 98 -1.59 -2.60 -12.42
CA SER A 98 -1.16 -3.24 -13.66
C SER A 98 -2.27 -4.06 -14.34
N PRO A 99 -3.39 -3.41 -14.74
CA PRO A 99 -4.56 -4.08 -15.28
C PRO A 99 -4.20 -4.89 -16.53
N SER A 100 -4.91 -5.99 -16.74
CA SER A 100 -4.66 -6.96 -17.81
C SER A 100 -3.24 -7.53 -17.82
N GLY A 101 -2.53 -7.49 -16.68
CA GLY A 101 -1.15 -7.97 -16.57
C GLY A 101 -0.13 -7.16 -17.39
N ARG A 102 -0.42 -5.90 -17.69
CA ARG A 102 0.47 -4.98 -18.39
C ARG A 102 1.09 -4.01 -17.41
N THR A 103 2.40 -3.84 -17.48
CA THR A 103 3.15 -2.93 -16.61
C THR A 103 2.63 -1.50 -16.71
N ARG A 104 2.41 -0.90 -15.56
CA ARG A 104 2.14 0.52 -15.36
C ARG A 104 2.91 1.01 -14.14
N ALA A 105 2.96 2.32 -13.93
CA ALA A 105 3.46 2.87 -12.69
C ALA A 105 2.71 2.26 -11.49
N ASP A 106 3.39 2.12 -10.35
CA ASP A 106 2.81 1.51 -9.14
C ASP A 106 1.57 2.27 -8.68
N SER A 107 0.48 1.54 -8.46
CA SER A 107 -0.83 2.10 -8.10
C SER A 107 -0.80 2.88 -6.79
N ILE A 108 -0.03 2.41 -5.80
CA ILE A 108 0.07 3.04 -4.48
C ILE A 108 0.92 4.31 -4.55
N LEU A 109 2.07 4.28 -5.26
CA LEU A 109 2.90 5.47 -5.43
C LEU A 109 2.17 6.58 -6.19
N MET A 110 1.38 6.23 -7.21
CA MET A 110 0.55 7.21 -7.92
C MET A 110 -0.59 7.74 -7.05
N ALA A 111 -1.24 6.88 -6.28
CA ALA A 111 -2.25 7.31 -5.32
C ALA A 111 -1.68 8.26 -4.26
N GLU A 112 -0.49 7.95 -3.73
CA GLU A 112 0.22 8.81 -2.78
C GLU A 112 0.53 10.20 -3.38
N LYS A 113 1.08 10.23 -4.59
CA LYS A 113 1.39 11.49 -5.30
C LYS A 113 0.14 12.34 -5.47
N VAL A 114 -0.93 11.75 -5.99
CA VAL A 114 -2.22 12.44 -6.20
C VAL A 114 -2.82 12.90 -4.86
N HIS A 115 -2.79 12.07 -3.82
CA HIS A 115 -3.29 12.43 -2.49
C HIS A 115 -2.53 13.63 -1.92
N LYS A 116 -1.21 13.62 -1.95
CA LYS A 116 -0.36 14.71 -1.45
C LYS A 116 -0.60 16.02 -2.19
N GLU A 117 -0.75 15.97 -3.51
CA GLU A 117 -0.90 17.16 -4.32
C GLU A 117 -2.32 17.73 -4.32
N THR A 118 -3.32 16.87 -4.31
CA THR A 118 -4.71 17.29 -4.44
C THR A 118 -5.48 17.30 -3.12
N GLY A 119 -5.05 16.55 -2.11
CA GLY A 119 -5.81 16.29 -0.88
C GLY A 119 -7.05 15.41 -1.08
N MET A 120 -7.25 14.83 -2.28
CA MET A 120 -8.38 13.93 -2.54
C MET A 120 -8.20 12.60 -1.82
N ALA A 121 -9.31 11.98 -1.44
CA ALA A 121 -9.28 10.58 -1.02
C ALA A 121 -8.88 9.69 -2.20
N VAL A 122 -8.06 8.70 -1.91
CA VAL A 122 -7.54 7.76 -2.90
C VAL A 122 -7.75 6.32 -2.43
N MET A 123 -7.95 5.42 -3.39
CA MET A 123 -8.12 3.99 -3.15
C MET A 123 -7.38 3.21 -4.25
N PRO A 124 -6.06 3.02 -4.10
CA PRO A 124 -5.32 2.19 -5.03
C PRO A 124 -5.80 0.74 -4.96
N HIS A 125 -5.74 0.05 -6.10
CA HIS A 125 -5.91 -1.39 -6.17
C HIS A 125 -4.62 -2.06 -5.72
N ILE A 126 -4.75 -3.24 -5.12
CA ILE A 126 -3.63 -4.10 -4.76
C ILE A 126 -3.94 -5.52 -5.21
N CYS A 127 -3.09 -6.11 -6.05
CA CYS A 127 -3.33 -7.43 -6.62
C CYS A 127 -2.32 -8.48 -6.14
N CYS A 128 -2.76 -9.74 -6.13
CA CYS A 128 -1.97 -10.87 -5.65
C CYS A 128 -1.01 -11.43 -6.72
N ARG A 129 -1.08 -10.95 -7.97
CA ARG A 129 -0.38 -11.56 -9.10
C ARG A 129 1.13 -11.51 -9.00
N ASP A 130 1.69 -10.37 -8.61
CA ASP A 130 3.10 -10.07 -8.83
C ASP A 130 3.95 -10.13 -7.55
N LYS A 131 3.34 -10.29 -6.38
CA LYS A 131 3.99 -10.13 -5.08
C LYS A 131 3.71 -11.31 -4.15
N ASN A 132 4.71 -11.71 -3.38
CA ASN A 132 4.54 -12.67 -2.29
C ASN A 132 4.08 -11.96 -0.99
N ALA A 133 3.79 -12.73 0.06
CA ALA A 133 3.27 -12.21 1.32
C ALA A 133 4.21 -11.19 1.98
N ILE A 134 5.54 -11.36 1.86
CA ILE A 134 6.53 -10.43 2.44
C ILE A 134 6.43 -9.08 1.72
N ALA A 135 6.44 -9.08 0.39
CA ALA A 135 6.35 -7.87 -0.42
C ALA A 135 5.02 -7.14 -0.19
N MET A 136 3.91 -7.89 -0.06
CA MET A 136 2.60 -7.32 0.23
C MET A 136 2.54 -6.64 1.60
N ARG A 137 3.02 -7.31 2.65
CA ARG A 137 3.06 -6.72 4.00
C ARG A 137 3.95 -5.47 4.02
N SER A 138 5.11 -5.51 3.39
CA SER A 138 6.02 -4.36 3.28
C SER A 138 5.36 -3.19 2.55
N GLN A 139 4.66 -3.45 1.44
CA GLN A 139 3.98 -2.42 0.67
C GLN A 139 2.81 -1.79 1.45
N LEU A 140 2.02 -2.59 2.18
CA LEU A 140 0.94 -2.10 3.03
C LEU A 140 1.48 -1.24 4.19
N LEU A 141 2.59 -1.64 4.82
CA LEU A 141 3.27 -0.82 5.83
C LEU A 141 3.72 0.52 5.26
N GLY A 142 4.39 0.50 4.11
CA GLY A 142 4.84 1.72 3.43
C GLY A 142 3.68 2.65 3.04
N ALA A 143 2.61 2.09 2.51
CA ALA A 143 1.40 2.84 2.16
C ALA A 143 0.76 3.50 3.39
N HIS A 144 0.59 2.73 4.47
CA HIS A 144 0.02 3.23 5.73
C HIS A 144 0.83 4.38 6.33
N LEU A 145 2.17 4.29 6.30
CA LEU A 145 3.07 5.36 6.75
C LEU A 145 2.95 6.65 5.91
N ASN A 146 2.45 6.54 4.67
CA ASN A 146 2.21 7.65 3.76
C ASN A 146 0.72 8.03 3.67
N ASP A 147 -0.08 7.71 4.69
CA ASP A 147 -1.50 8.03 4.81
C ASP A 147 -2.41 7.39 3.74
N ILE A 148 -1.94 6.36 3.05
CA ILE A 148 -2.76 5.56 2.14
C ILE A 148 -3.38 4.40 2.92
N ASN A 149 -4.65 4.58 3.30
CA ASN A 149 -5.36 3.67 4.21
C ASN A 149 -6.62 3.04 3.60
N ASN A 150 -6.93 3.30 2.33
CA ASN A 150 -8.09 2.74 1.66
C ASN A 150 -7.63 1.96 0.42
N PHE A 151 -8.04 0.70 0.28
CA PHE A 151 -7.59 -0.19 -0.79
C PHE A 151 -8.75 -0.93 -1.46
N LEU A 152 -8.62 -1.19 -2.75
CA LEU A 152 -9.40 -2.21 -3.44
C LEU A 152 -8.54 -3.47 -3.63
N VAL A 153 -8.93 -4.54 -2.94
CA VAL A 153 -8.21 -5.82 -2.96
C VAL A 153 -8.74 -6.71 -4.04
N ILE A 154 -7.88 -7.08 -4.98
CA ILE A 154 -8.22 -7.93 -6.12
C ILE A 154 -7.23 -9.09 -6.25
N THR A 155 -7.65 -10.18 -6.88
CA THR A 155 -6.75 -11.30 -7.21
C THR A 155 -5.75 -10.88 -8.28
N GLY A 156 -6.17 -10.07 -9.23
CA GLY A 156 -5.40 -9.65 -10.39
C GLY A 156 -5.64 -10.51 -11.62
N ASP A 157 -5.43 -9.92 -12.79
CA ASP A 157 -5.58 -10.59 -14.08
C ASP A 157 -4.43 -11.58 -14.34
N PRO A 158 -4.67 -12.63 -15.10
CA PRO A 158 -3.60 -13.55 -15.49
C PRO A 158 -2.55 -12.85 -16.37
N ILE A 159 -1.32 -13.34 -16.31
CA ILE A 159 -0.24 -12.88 -17.19
C ILE A 159 -0.62 -13.12 -18.66
N PRO A 160 -0.51 -12.11 -19.55
CA PRO A 160 -0.78 -12.26 -20.96
C PRO A 160 0.09 -13.36 -21.61
N SER A 161 -0.48 -14.13 -22.52
CA SER A 161 0.21 -15.26 -23.18
C SER A 161 1.53 -14.86 -23.84
N MET A 162 1.60 -13.65 -24.40
CA MET A 162 2.77 -13.12 -25.10
C MET A 162 4.01 -12.96 -24.21
N VAL A 163 3.83 -12.72 -22.92
CA VAL A 163 4.93 -12.47 -21.97
C VAL A 163 5.14 -13.61 -20.96
N ARG A 164 4.35 -14.69 -21.03
CA ARG A 164 4.46 -15.84 -20.09
C ARG A 164 5.80 -16.55 -20.08
N GLN A 165 6.59 -16.42 -21.13
CA GLN A 165 7.93 -17.01 -21.19
C GLN A 165 8.92 -16.24 -20.32
N SER A 166 8.76 -14.93 -20.19
CA SER A 166 9.66 -14.05 -19.45
C SER A 166 9.13 -13.62 -18.08
N VAL A 167 7.81 -13.66 -17.88
CA VAL A 167 7.16 -13.24 -16.63
C VAL A 167 6.35 -14.39 -16.04
N LYS A 168 6.59 -14.68 -14.78
CA LYS A 168 5.82 -15.69 -14.02
C LYS A 168 5.00 -14.99 -12.94
N ALA A 169 3.72 -15.33 -12.87
CA ALA A 169 2.88 -14.88 -11.78
C ALA A 169 3.27 -15.57 -10.46
N VAL A 170 3.16 -14.85 -9.37
CA VAL A 170 3.44 -15.34 -8.01
C VAL A 170 2.21 -16.00 -7.39
N PHE A 171 1.07 -15.29 -7.35
CA PHE A 171 -0.20 -15.79 -6.80
C PHE A 171 -0.04 -16.67 -5.54
N ASN A 172 0.70 -16.21 -4.53
CA ASN A 172 0.80 -16.94 -3.27
C ASN A 172 -0.56 -17.14 -2.58
N PHE A 173 -1.50 -16.27 -2.89
CA PHE A 173 -2.86 -16.26 -2.34
C PHE A 173 -3.79 -15.53 -3.35
N ASP A 174 -5.08 -15.67 -3.12
CA ASP A 174 -6.11 -14.89 -3.82
C ASP A 174 -6.51 -13.63 -3.02
N SER A 175 -7.51 -12.91 -3.51
CA SER A 175 -7.99 -11.69 -2.83
C SER A 175 -8.51 -11.95 -1.41
N VAL A 176 -9.08 -13.11 -1.12
CA VAL A 176 -9.54 -13.45 0.24
C VAL A 176 -8.34 -13.65 1.16
N GLY A 177 -7.30 -14.36 0.68
CA GLY A 177 -6.05 -14.52 1.43
C GLY A 177 -5.38 -13.19 1.74
N LEU A 178 -5.36 -12.24 0.77
CA LEU A 178 -4.83 -10.90 1.00
C LEU A 178 -5.66 -10.10 2.00
N MET A 179 -6.99 -10.20 1.94
CA MET A 179 -7.89 -9.58 2.92
C MET A 179 -7.60 -10.08 4.34
N ASN A 180 -7.39 -11.38 4.52
CA ASN A 180 -6.99 -11.94 5.82
C ASN A 180 -5.63 -11.41 6.29
N ILE A 181 -4.66 -11.24 5.39
CA ILE A 181 -3.38 -10.60 5.73
C ILE A 181 -3.60 -9.16 6.24
N ILE A 182 -4.46 -8.38 5.58
CA ILE A 182 -4.76 -7.02 6.02
C ILE A 182 -5.49 -7.02 7.36
N LYS A 183 -6.43 -7.96 7.57
CA LYS A 183 -7.11 -8.14 8.86
C LYS A 183 -6.10 -8.39 9.99
N ASP A 184 -5.21 -9.36 9.83
CA ASP A 184 -4.14 -9.65 10.81
C ASP A 184 -3.27 -8.42 11.09
N MET A 185 -2.95 -7.63 10.05
CA MET A 185 -2.17 -6.41 10.21
C MET A 185 -2.96 -5.30 10.92
N ASN A 186 -4.26 -5.20 10.69
CA ASN A 186 -5.14 -4.27 11.40
C ASN A 186 -5.22 -4.59 12.90
N GLU A 187 -5.18 -5.87 13.26
CA GLU A 187 -5.21 -6.32 14.67
C GLU A 187 -3.84 -6.15 15.37
N SER A 188 -2.77 -5.87 14.63
CA SER A 188 -1.41 -5.79 15.18
C SER A 188 -0.69 -4.48 14.81
N GLN A 189 -0.28 -4.31 13.54
CA GLN A 189 0.54 -3.17 13.12
C GLN A 189 -0.27 -1.87 12.94
N PHE A 190 -1.58 -1.99 12.64
CA PHE A 190 -2.45 -0.85 12.32
C PHE A 190 -3.57 -0.61 13.33
N GLU A 191 -3.44 -1.15 14.55
CA GLU A 191 -4.45 -1.09 15.60
C GLU A 191 -5.02 0.33 15.82
N ASN A 192 -4.18 1.34 15.77
CA ASN A 192 -4.58 2.73 15.99
C ASN A 192 -5.18 3.42 14.76
N SER A 193 -5.00 2.89 13.57
CA SER A 193 -5.51 3.43 12.31
C SER A 193 -5.67 2.31 11.27
N PRO A 194 -6.69 1.47 11.41
CA PRO A 194 -6.88 0.32 10.54
C PRO A 194 -6.98 0.70 9.06
N ILE A 195 -6.39 -0.12 8.21
CA ILE A 195 -6.61 -0.06 6.76
C ILE A 195 -8.06 -0.47 6.47
N VAL A 196 -8.72 0.32 5.65
CA VAL A 196 -10.05 0.05 5.11
C VAL A 196 -9.89 -0.57 3.71
N TYR A 197 -10.58 -1.65 3.44
CA TYR A 197 -10.48 -2.32 2.16
C TYR A 197 -11.82 -2.81 1.64
N GLY A 198 -11.93 -2.76 0.33
CA GLY A 198 -13.06 -3.28 -0.43
C GLY A 198 -12.64 -4.47 -1.30
N GLY A 199 -13.61 -5.16 -1.85
CA GLY A 199 -13.40 -6.25 -2.78
C GLY A 199 -14.34 -6.16 -3.98
N ALA A 200 -13.88 -6.63 -5.14
CA ALA A 200 -14.69 -6.67 -6.35
C ALA A 200 -15.72 -7.82 -6.31
N ILE A 201 -16.89 -7.57 -6.86
CA ILE A 201 -17.95 -8.55 -7.11
C ILE A 201 -18.13 -8.67 -8.63
N ASN A 202 -18.14 -9.89 -9.15
CA ASN A 202 -18.41 -10.15 -10.56
C ASN A 202 -19.90 -10.47 -10.77
N GLN A 203 -20.68 -9.42 -11.00
CA GLN A 203 -22.13 -9.53 -11.22
C GLN A 203 -22.51 -10.23 -12.53
N THR A 204 -21.57 -10.31 -13.50
CA THR A 204 -21.82 -10.95 -14.80
C THR A 204 -21.45 -12.43 -14.86
N ARG A 205 -21.05 -13.00 -13.71
CA ARG A 205 -20.63 -14.40 -13.63
C ARG A 205 -21.81 -15.34 -13.95
N ARG A 206 -21.56 -16.35 -14.78
CA ARG A 206 -22.60 -17.34 -15.16
C ARG A 206 -23.21 -18.11 -13.98
N ASN A 207 -22.41 -18.38 -12.96
CA ASN A 207 -22.85 -19.06 -11.74
C ASN A 207 -22.80 -18.07 -10.57
N LEU A 208 -23.97 -17.50 -10.25
CA LEU A 208 -24.13 -16.53 -9.16
C LEU A 208 -23.93 -17.16 -7.78
N ASP A 209 -24.26 -18.44 -7.56
CA ASP A 209 -24.08 -19.10 -6.25
C ASP A 209 -22.59 -19.17 -5.88
N VAL A 210 -21.74 -19.43 -6.86
CA VAL A 210 -20.30 -19.39 -6.67
C VAL A 210 -19.82 -17.99 -6.31
N GLU A 211 -20.37 -16.95 -6.94
CA GLU A 211 -20.01 -15.58 -6.63
C GLU A 211 -20.53 -15.15 -5.25
N ILE A 212 -21.75 -15.52 -4.90
CA ILE A 212 -22.32 -15.29 -3.56
C ILE A 212 -21.47 -15.97 -2.48
N SER A 213 -21.03 -17.21 -2.72
CA SER A 213 -20.12 -17.91 -1.81
C SER A 213 -18.78 -17.18 -1.63
N ARG A 214 -18.23 -16.59 -2.72
CA ARG A 214 -17.04 -15.76 -2.65
C ARG A 214 -17.26 -14.47 -1.88
N VAL A 215 -18.39 -13.81 -2.09
CA VAL A 215 -18.76 -12.60 -1.33
C VAL A 215 -18.83 -12.91 0.15
N ARG A 216 -19.46 -14.02 0.55
CA ARG A 216 -19.50 -14.44 1.96
C ARG A 216 -18.10 -14.60 2.56
N LYS A 217 -17.18 -15.29 1.85
CA LYS A 217 -15.78 -15.42 2.29
C LYS A 217 -15.07 -14.06 2.45
N LYS A 218 -15.36 -13.11 1.56
CA LYS A 218 -14.84 -11.74 1.68
C LYS A 218 -15.44 -11.02 2.90
N MET A 219 -16.75 -11.22 3.16
CA MET A 219 -17.39 -10.67 4.35
C MET A 219 -16.79 -11.22 5.63
N ASP A 220 -16.50 -12.52 5.69
CA ASP A 220 -15.82 -13.17 6.82
C ASP A 220 -14.42 -12.60 7.04
N ALA A 221 -13.77 -12.12 5.98
CA ALA A 221 -12.50 -11.38 6.03
C ALA A 221 -12.68 -9.88 6.32
N GLU A 222 -13.83 -9.44 6.82
CA GLU A 222 -14.13 -8.09 7.31
C GLU A 222 -13.96 -6.98 6.27
N ILE A 223 -14.32 -7.23 5.01
CA ILE A 223 -14.35 -6.15 4.02
C ILE A 223 -15.31 -5.04 4.46
N GLY A 224 -14.84 -3.80 4.48
CA GLY A 224 -15.66 -2.65 4.86
C GLY A 224 -16.80 -2.38 3.88
N ARG A 225 -16.57 -2.54 2.57
CA ARG A 225 -17.58 -2.45 1.50
C ARG A 225 -17.16 -3.28 0.28
N ALA A 226 -18.15 -3.89 -0.38
CA ALA A 226 -17.93 -4.51 -1.68
C ALA A 226 -18.10 -3.47 -2.80
N HIS A 227 -17.18 -3.49 -3.77
CA HIS A 227 -17.34 -2.75 -5.02
C HIS A 227 -17.93 -3.65 -6.11
N VAL A 228 -18.87 -3.13 -6.84
CA VAL A 228 -19.51 -3.77 -8.01
C VAL A 228 -18.94 -3.19 -9.30
#